data_63e49c8a25c4176382bfbd22a8842f2f
#
_entry.id   63e49c8a25c4176382bfbd22a8842f2f
#
_cell.length_a   1.000
_cell.length_b   1.000
_cell.length_c   1.000
_cell.angle_alpha   90.00
_cell.angle_beta   90.00
_cell.angle_gamma   90.00
#
_symmetry.space_group_name_H-M   'P 1'
#
loop_
_entity.id
_entity.type
_entity.pdbx_description
1 polymer ?
#
loop_
_entity_poly.entity_id
_entity_poly.type
_entity_poly.pdbx_seq_one_letter_code
_entity_poly.pdbx_strand_id
1 'polypeptide(L)'
;MENKFVRVRSVRDIILVITILVVGCVVALLPFGTSLNLSGCLLIPCALLALFVMKSEYKNVADGGRYKKKVFNFPNSMEQSVVEALMTNPGKLDVRCTDNSSALRLDVYYGTTNGKAFLQLFKYVPYQYEARTKLVEYGIEEIHNLVK
;
A
#
# COMPACT_ATOMS: atom_id res chain seq x y z
N MET A 1 17.50 11.41 10.11
CA MET A 1 16.43 11.75 9.13
C MET A 1 15.13 11.17 9.64
N GLU A 2 14.06 11.95 9.59
CA GLU A 2 12.75 11.49 10.06
C GLU A 2 12.14 10.54 9.01
N ASN A 3 11.61 9.40 9.45
CA ASN A 3 10.94 8.44 8.56
C ASN A 3 9.63 9.06 8.05
N LYS A 4 9.60 9.42 6.78
CA LYS A 4 8.44 10.02 6.12
C LYS A 4 8.07 9.17 4.90
N PHE A 5 6.81 8.71 4.85
CA PHE A 5 6.29 7.91 3.75
C PHE A 5 5.58 8.78 2.72
N VAL A 6 6.06 8.72 1.49
CA VAL A 6 5.45 9.41 0.35
C VAL A 6 4.80 8.38 -0.57
N ARG A 7 3.54 8.63 -0.96
CA ARG A 7 2.82 7.76 -1.88
C ARG A 7 3.45 7.83 -3.27
N VAL A 8 3.81 6.68 -3.82
CA VAL A 8 4.37 6.53 -5.16
C VAL A 8 3.61 5.46 -5.94
N ARG A 9 3.69 5.48 -7.26
CA ARG A 9 3.11 4.42 -8.09
C ARG A 9 4.03 3.19 -8.09
N SER A 10 3.44 2.00 -8.19
CA SER A 10 4.18 0.76 -8.34
C SER A 10 4.96 0.75 -9.65
N VAL A 11 6.26 0.49 -9.58
CA VAL A 11 7.11 0.40 -10.79
C VAL A 11 6.69 -0.77 -11.67
N ARG A 12 6.30 -1.89 -11.06
CA ARG A 12 5.86 -3.09 -11.79
C ARG A 12 4.63 -2.79 -12.63
N ASP A 13 3.67 -2.07 -12.05
CA ASP A 13 2.43 -1.69 -12.75
C ASP A 13 2.72 -0.69 -13.87
N ILE A 14 3.65 0.26 -13.67
CA ILE A 14 4.08 1.20 -14.70
C ILE A 14 4.69 0.44 -15.90
N ILE A 15 5.62 -0.47 -15.63
CA ILE A 15 6.26 -1.28 -16.69
C ILE A 15 5.20 -2.08 -17.45
N LEU A 16 4.26 -2.71 -16.76
CA LEU A 16 3.18 -3.48 -17.37
C LEU A 16 2.32 -2.61 -18.29
N VAL A 17 1.91 -1.42 -17.84
CA VAL A 17 1.10 -0.50 -18.64
C VAL A 17 1.86 -0.01 -19.87
N ILE A 18 3.14 0.34 -19.72
CA ILE A 18 3.98 0.74 -20.85
C ILE A 18 4.09 -0.41 -21.87
N THR A 19 4.28 -1.64 -21.39
CA THR A 19 4.37 -2.81 -22.27
C THR A 19 3.08 -3.02 -23.05
N ILE A 20 1.91 -2.96 -22.40
CA ILE A 20 0.61 -3.11 -23.06
C ILE A 20 0.40 -2.00 -24.09
N LEU A 21 0.79 -0.75 -23.76
CA LEU A 21 0.66 0.39 -24.66
C LEU A 21 1.53 0.23 -25.90
N VAL A 22 2.78 -0.19 -25.73
CA VAL A 22 3.71 -0.43 -26.85
C VAL A 22 3.19 -1.57 -27.74
N VAL A 23 2.76 -2.69 -27.16
CA VAL A 23 2.17 -3.82 -27.90
C VAL A 23 0.91 -3.37 -28.65
N GLY A 24 0.02 -2.60 -28.01
CA GLY A 24 -1.17 -2.07 -28.63
C GLY A 24 -0.86 -1.19 -29.85
N CYS A 25 0.13 -0.29 -29.73
CA CYS A 25 0.57 0.55 -30.84
C CYS A 25 1.17 -0.27 -31.98
N VAL A 26 2.01 -1.26 -31.69
CA VAL A 26 2.63 -2.12 -32.70
C VAL A 26 1.55 -2.90 -33.47
N VAL A 27 0.61 -3.52 -32.74
CA VAL A 27 -0.48 -4.30 -33.37
C VAL A 27 -1.43 -3.41 -34.14
N ALA A 28 -1.70 -2.17 -33.72
CA ALA A 28 -2.55 -1.23 -34.42
C ALA A 28 -1.95 -0.72 -35.75
N LEU A 29 -0.61 -0.56 -35.78
CA LEU A 29 0.07 0.08 -36.93
C LEU A 29 0.62 -0.92 -37.95
N LEU A 30 0.87 -2.16 -37.58
CA LEU A 30 1.39 -3.17 -38.50
C LEU A 30 0.28 -3.78 -39.36
N PRO A 31 0.56 -4.20 -40.60
CA PRO A 31 -0.44 -4.70 -41.54
C PRO A 31 -0.85 -6.16 -41.26
N PHE A 32 -1.35 -6.43 -40.07
CA PHE A 32 -1.79 -7.78 -39.63
C PHE A 32 -3.23 -8.13 -40.07
N GLY A 33 -3.97 -7.18 -40.64
CA GLY A 33 -5.38 -7.32 -40.97
C GLY A 33 -6.32 -6.63 -39.99
N THR A 34 -7.53 -6.30 -40.49
CA THR A 34 -8.49 -5.41 -39.81
C THR A 34 -8.85 -5.83 -38.38
N SER A 35 -9.04 -7.13 -38.15
CA SER A 35 -9.42 -7.66 -36.82
C SER A 35 -8.31 -7.49 -35.78
N LEU A 36 -7.05 -7.75 -36.18
CA LEU A 36 -5.90 -7.61 -35.25
C LEU A 36 -5.60 -6.13 -35.01
N ASN A 37 -5.65 -5.29 -36.04
CA ASN A 37 -5.43 -3.86 -35.88
C ASN A 37 -6.49 -3.22 -34.98
N LEU A 38 -7.75 -3.65 -35.05
CA LEU A 38 -8.81 -3.20 -34.17
C LEU A 38 -8.52 -3.60 -32.69
N SER A 39 -8.03 -4.82 -32.48
CA SER A 39 -7.61 -5.28 -31.15
C SER A 39 -6.48 -4.42 -30.56
N GLY A 40 -5.49 -4.05 -31.38
CA GLY A 40 -4.43 -3.11 -31.01
C GLY A 40 -4.97 -1.73 -30.60
N CYS A 41 -5.91 -1.20 -31.38
CA CYS A 41 -6.57 0.06 -31.04
C CYS A 41 -7.35 0.02 -29.71
N LEU A 42 -7.92 -1.13 -29.35
CA LEU A 42 -8.60 -1.30 -28.06
C LEU A 42 -7.63 -1.43 -26.88
N LEU A 43 -6.45 -1.99 -27.08
CA LEU A 43 -5.44 -2.11 -26.02
C LEU A 43 -4.94 -0.75 -25.52
N ILE A 44 -4.87 0.26 -26.39
CA ILE A 44 -4.39 1.60 -26.03
C ILE A 44 -5.26 2.25 -24.94
N PRO A 45 -6.59 2.42 -25.15
CA PRO A 45 -7.44 2.99 -24.09
C PRO A 45 -7.48 2.10 -22.83
N CYS A 46 -7.42 0.77 -22.97
CA CYS A 46 -7.32 -0.12 -21.82
C CYS A 46 -6.05 0.13 -21.00
N ALA A 47 -4.90 0.33 -21.63
CA ALA A 47 -3.66 0.68 -20.96
C ALA A 47 -3.76 2.03 -20.23
N LEU A 48 -4.40 3.02 -20.85
CA LEU A 48 -4.62 4.33 -20.23
C LEU A 48 -5.54 4.23 -19.01
N LEU A 49 -6.62 3.46 -19.09
CA LEU A 49 -7.51 3.21 -17.95
C LEU A 49 -6.79 2.49 -16.82
N ALA A 50 -5.90 1.55 -17.13
CA ALA A 50 -5.11 0.85 -16.13
C ALA A 50 -4.25 1.80 -15.27
N LEU A 51 -3.81 2.97 -15.80
CA LEU A 51 -3.10 3.98 -15.02
C LEU A 51 -3.90 4.51 -13.81
N PHE A 52 -5.21 4.51 -13.88
CA PHE A 52 -6.08 4.96 -12.79
C PHE A 52 -6.28 3.90 -11.73
N VAL A 53 -6.15 2.61 -12.08
CA VAL A 53 -6.35 1.47 -11.17
C VAL A 53 -5.05 1.00 -10.53
N MET A 54 -3.90 1.59 -10.89
CA MET A 54 -2.60 1.20 -10.38
C MET A 54 -2.50 1.24 -8.86
N LYS A 55 -1.89 0.19 -8.30
CA LYS A 55 -1.62 0.10 -6.87
C LYS A 55 -0.63 1.17 -6.43
N SER A 56 -0.89 1.76 -5.28
CA SER A 56 0.00 2.71 -4.64
C SER A 56 0.98 1.98 -3.74
N GLU A 57 2.24 2.35 -3.86
CA GLU A 57 3.30 2.00 -2.93
C GLU A 57 3.70 3.25 -2.13
N TYR A 58 4.48 3.06 -1.09
CA TYR A 58 4.97 4.14 -0.26
C TYR A 58 6.49 4.10 -0.25
N LYS A 59 7.14 5.21 -0.56
CA LYS A 59 8.59 5.36 -0.48
C LYS A 59 8.94 6.04 0.83
N ASN A 60 9.78 5.43 1.64
CA ASN A 60 10.34 6.08 2.81
C ASN A 60 11.48 7.01 2.37
N VAL A 61 11.42 8.26 2.78
CA VAL A 61 12.40 9.28 2.40
C VAL A 61 13.75 9.03 3.09
N ALA A 62 13.74 8.41 4.28
CA ALA A 62 14.95 8.20 5.08
C ALA A 62 15.87 7.10 4.50
N ASP A 63 15.30 5.99 4.06
CA ASP A 63 16.05 4.83 3.54
C ASP A 63 15.89 4.60 2.03
N GLY A 64 14.99 5.36 1.37
CA GLY A 64 14.67 5.20 -0.03
C GLY A 64 13.91 3.91 -0.36
N GLY A 65 13.61 3.08 0.64
CA GLY A 65 12.93 1.80 0.50
C GLY A 65 11.47 1.94 0.05
N ARG A 66 10.94 0.89 -0.58
CA ARG A 66 9.55 0.79 -1.00
C ARG A 66 8.78 -0.11 -0.07
N TYR A 67 7.62 0.37 0.34
CA TYR A 67 6.76 -0.25 1.33
C TYR A 67 5.33 -0.37 0.78
N LYS A 68 4.66 -1.43 1.15
CA LYS A 68 3.20 -1.55 1.00
C LYS A 68 2.55 -1.05 2.28
N LYS A 69 1.34 -0.51 2.16
CA LYS A 69 0.56 -0.06 3.30
C LYS A 69 -0.64 -0.97 3.50
N LYS A 70 -0.85 -1.39 4.74
CA LYS A 70 -2.06 -2.06 5.22
C LYS A 70 -2.63 -1.22 6.36
N VAL A 71 -3.94 -1.11 6.42
CA VAL A 71 -4.63 -0.29 7.43
C VAL A 71 -5.58 -1.18 8.20
N PHE A 72 -5.54 -1.07 9.52
CA PHE A 72 -6.47 -1.76 10.41
C PHE A 72 -7.20 -0.71 11.25
N ASN A 73 -8.51 -0.90 11.41
CA ASN A 73 -9.34 -0.03 12.21
C ASN A 73 -9.77 -0.77 13.47
N PHE A 74 -9.71 -0.11 14.61
CA PHE A 74 -10.11 -0.68 15.89
C PHE A 74 -11.10 0.24 16.61
N PRO A 75 -11.97 -0.31 17.48
CA PRO A 75 -12.81 0.50 18.33
C PRO A 75 -11.99 1.24 19.39
N ASN A 76 -12.52 2.37 19.87
CA ASN A 76 -11.81 3.21 20.86
C ASN A 76 -11.52 2.46 22.18
N SER A 77 -12.34 1.47 22.53
CA SER A 77 -12.14 0.62 23.73
C SER A 77 -10.83 -0.17 23.70
N MET A 78 -10.26 -0.42 22.54
CA MET A 78 -9.02 -1.17 22.36
C MET A 78 -7.76 -0.29 22.36
N GLU A 79 -7.87 1.02 22.59
CA GLU A 79 -6.73 1.96 22.53
C GLU A 79 -5.55 1.49 23.38
N GLN A 80 -5.79 1.18 24.66
CA GLN A 80 -4.73 0.76 25.58
C GLN A 80 -4.11 -0.57 25.14
N SER A 81 -4.93 -1.56 24.80
CA SER A 81 -4.46 -2.88 24.37
C SER A 81 -3.63 -2.80 23.09
N VAL A 82 -4.02 -1.96 22.13
CA VAL A 82 -3.27 -1.76 20.89
C VAL A 82 -1.95 -1.05 21.14
N VAL A 83 -1.94 0.00 21.99
CA VAL A 83 -0.71 0.71 22.38
C VAL A 83 0.26 -0.23 23.10
N GLU A 84 -0.23 -1.02 24.05
CA GLU A 84 0.58 -1.99 24.79
C GLU A 84 1.15 -3.07 23.86
N ALA A 85 0.34 -3.63 22.97
CA ALA A 85 0.80 -4.60 21.98
C ALA A 85 1.87 -4.01 21.06
N LEU A 86 1.73 -2.74 20.62
CA LEU A 86 2.75 -2.06 19.84
C LEU A 86 4.05 -1.84 20.59
N MET A 87 4.02 -1.70 21.93
CA MET A 87 5.23 -1.48 22.73
C MET A 87 5.93 -2.80 23.14
N THR A 88 5.17 -3.90 23.24
CA THR A 88 5.70 -5.18 23.75
C THR A 88 5.89 -6.20 22.63
N ASN A 89 4.82 -6.54 21.91
CA ASN A 89 4.84 -7.53 20.83
C ASN A 89 3.68 -7.30 19.85
N PRO A 90 3.92 -6.59 18.73
CA PRO A 90 2.89 -6.27 17.75
C PRO A 90 2.30 -7.50 17.06
N GLY A 91 3.05 -8.62 17.01
CA GLY A 91 2.56 -9.87 16.43
C GLY A 91 1.43 -10.56 17.22
N LYS A 92 1.21 -10.16 18.48
CA LYS A 92 0.08 -10.66 19.29
C LYS A 92 -1.21 -9.87 19.10
N LEU A 93 -1.18 -8.80 18.30
CA LEU A 93 -2.37 -8.00 18.04
C LEU A 93 -3.42 -8.85 17.31
N ASP A 94 -4.62 -8.98 17.89
CA ASP A 94 -5.71 -9.69 17.25
C ASP A 94 -6.37 -8.82 16.17
N VAL A 95 -6.06 -9.12 14.93
CA VAL A 95 -6.59 -8.41 13.75
C VAL A 95 -8.06 -8.76 13.47
N ARG A 96 -8.60 -9.80 14.10
CA ARG A 96 -10.00 -10.20 13.92
C ARG A 96 -10.98 -9.25 14.63
N CYS A 97 -10.46 -8.50 15.58
CA CYS A 97 -11.22 -7.45 16.28
C CYS A 97 -11.27 -6.12 15.50
N THR A 98 -10.87 -6.10 14.23
CA THR A 98 -11.03 -4.92 13.39
C THR A 98 -12.52 -4.66 13.17
N ASP A 99 -12.93 -3.45 13.53
CA ASP A 99 -14.30 -2.99 13.38
C ASP A 99 -14.36 -1.95 12.23
N ASN A 100 -15.55 -1.76 11.68
CA ASN A 100 -15.84 -0.66 10.76
C ASN A 100 -15.82 0.71 11.46
N SER A 101 -15.64 0.75 12.79
CA SER A 101 -15.49 1.99 13.53
C SER A 101 -14.14 2.63 13.19
N SER A 102 -14.17 3.86 12.73
CA SER A 102 -12.97 4.64 12.37
C SER A 102 -12.30 5.31 13.59
N ALA A 103 -12.56 4.83 14.81
CA ALA A 103 -12.07 5.49 16.02
C ALA A 103 -10.55 5.43 16.17
N LEU A 104 -9.96 4.27 15.89
CA LEU A 104 -8.51 4.06 15.88
C LEU A 104 -8.10 3.48 14.54
N ARG A 105 -6.99 3.97 13.99
CA ARG A 105 -6.40 3.50 12.74
C ARG A 105 -4.93 3.15 12.93
N LEU A 106 -4.60 1.89 12.70
CA LEU A 106 -3.23 1.42 12.69
C LEU A 106 -2.72 1.36 11.25
N ASP A 107 -1.76 2.19 10.94
CA ASP A 107 -1.06 2.18 9.67
C ASP A 107 0.17 1.28 9.76
N VAL A 108 0.23 0.24 8.92
CA VAL A 108 1.32 -0.73 8.84
C VAL A 108 1.99 -0.58 7.49
N TYR A 109 3.23 -0.11 7.49
CA TYR A 109 4.08 -0.04 6.29
C TYR A 109 5.08 -1.20 6.33
N TYR A 110 5.09 -2.07 5.34
CA TYR A 110 5.98 -3.22 5.31
C TYR A 110 6.71 -3.34 3.96
N GLY A 111 8.01 -3.53 4.06
CA GLY A 111 8.89 -3.72 2.91
C GLY A 111 9.07 -5.21 2.61
N THR A 112 8.84 -5.60 1.36
CA THR A 112 9.03 -7.00 0.93
C THR A 112 10.49 -7.36 0.70
N THR A 113 11.36 -6.38 0.53
CA THR A 113 12.76 -6.57 0.13
C THR A 113 13.75 -6.35 1.27
N ASN A 114 13.44 -5.44 2.19
CA ASN A 114 14.37 -5.05 3.27
C ASN A 114 14.02 -5.62 4.65
N GLY A 115 12.98 -6.45 4.74
CA GLY A 115 12.60 -7.10 5.98
C GLY A 115 12.14 -6.15 7.11
N LYS A 116 11.95 -4.86 6.80
CA LYS A 116 11.56 -3.84 7.76
C LYS A 116 10.08 -3.54 7.66
N ALA A 117 9.50 -3.18 8.79
CA ALA A 117 8.15 -2.70 8.88
C ALA A 117 8.05 -1.52 9.85
N PHE A 118 7.09 -0.64 9.59
CA PHE A 118 6.84 0.53 10.43
C PHE A 118 5.36 0.59 10.78
N LEU A 119 5.08 0.77 12.07
CA LEU A 119 3.73 0.82 12.60
C LEU A 119 3.48 2.16 13.27
N GLN A 120 2.29 2.72 13.04
CA GLN A 120 1.85 3.95 13.71
C GLN A 120 0.35 3.90 13.97
N LEU A 121 -0.02 4.16 15.22
CA LEU A 121 -1.41 4.26 15.63
C LEU A 121 -1.89 5.71 15.57
N PHE A 122 -3.05 5.90 14.98
CA PHE A 122 -3.77 7.17 14.91
C PHE A 122 -5.11 7.05 15.63
N LYS A 123 -5.52 8.11 16.28
CA LYS A 123 -6.84 8.26 16.88
C LYS A 123 -7.64 9.30 16.11
N TYR A 124 -8.90 8.98 15.82
CA TYR A 124 -9.81 9.94 15.23
C TYR A 124 -10.24 10.95 16.28
N VAL A 125 -9.92 12.22 16.01
CA VAL A 125 -10.46 13.38 16.71
C VAL A 125 -11.38 14.11 15.74
N PRO A 126 -12.31 14.95 16.19
CA PRO A 126 -13.25 15.58 15.26
C PRO A 126 -12.54 16.15 14.03
N TYR A 127 -12.92 15.62 12.85
CA TYR A 127 -12.45 16.01 11.50
C TYR A 127 -11.06 15.57 11.07
N GLN A 128 -10.21 14.95 11.92
CA GLN A 128 -8.86 14.52 11.55
C GLN A 128 -8.37 13.32 12.34
N TYR A 129 -7.30 12.66 11.81
CA TYR A 129 -6.57 11.64 12.54
C TYR A 129 -5.30 12.22 13.16
N GLU A 130 -5.15 12.09 14.46
CA GLU A 130 -3.95 12.48 15.19
C GLU A 130 -3.10 11.26 15.55
N ALA A 131 -1.76 11.39 15.42
CA ALA A 131 -0.85 10.34 15.78
C ALA A 131 -0.87 10.10 17.30
N ARG A 132 -1.25 8.89 17.72
CA ARG A 132 -1.27 8.49 19.13
C ARG A 132 0.06 7.90 19.56
N THR A 133 0.77 7.24 18.63
CA THR A 133 2.11 6.71 18.87
C THR A 133 3.11 7.31 17.89
N LYS A 134 4.39 7.29 18.26
CA LYS A 134 5.46 7.52 17.31
C LYS A 134 5.48 6.39 16.26
N LEU A 135 6.08 6.64 15.12
CA LEU A 135 6.35 5.60 14.13
C LEU A 135 7.43 4.67 14.69
N VAL A 136 7.10 3.40 14.85
CA VAL A 136 8.01 2.38 15.42
C VAL A 136 8.41 1.41 14.34
N GLU A 137 9.72 1.08 14.29
CA GLU A 137 10.31 0.12 13.36
C GLU A 137 10.32 -1.27 13.99
N TYR A 138 9.95 -2.30 13.20
CA TYR A 138 9.95 -3.72 13.56
C TYR A 138 10.54 -4.55 12.45
N GLY A 139 10.98 -5.77 12.78
CA GLY A 139 11.24 -6.82 11.80
C GLY A 139 9.92 -7.35 11.19
N ILE A 140 9.92 -7.69 9.91
CA ILE A 140 8.72 -8.22 9.24
C ILE A 140 8.26 -9.55 9.87
N GLU A 141 9.18 -10.30 10.46
CA GLU A 141 8.89 -11.56 11.16
C GLU A 141 8.07 -11.33 12.43
N GLU A 142 8.32 -10.23 13.15
CA GLU A 142 7.60 -9.86 14.37
C GLU A 142 6.14 -9.49 14.09
N ILE A 143 5.84 -9.04 12.88
CA ILE A 143 4.51 -8.59 12.46
C ILE A 143 3.86 -9.50 11.43
N HIS A 144 4.36 -10.72 11.26
CA HIS A 144 3.89 -11.67 10.23
C HIS A 144 2.36 -11.84 10.21
N ASN A 145 1.73 -11.82 11.40
CA ASN A 145 0.27 -11.92 11.54
C ASN A 145 -0.50 -10.71 10.99
N LEU A 146 0.14 -9.53 10.96
CA LEU A 146 -0.46 -8.30 10.43
C LEU A 146 -0.29 -8.19 8.91
N VAL A 147 0.69 -8.88 8.34
CA VAL A 147 1.03 -8.77 6.91
C VAL A 147 0.36 -9.85 6.06
N LYS A 148 0.07 -11.02 6.65
CA LYS A 148 -0.78 -12.04 6.02
C LYS A 148 -2.18 -11.52 5.81
#